data_1c3b30e720448a395d5df1b81724ae55
#
_entry.id   1c3b30e720448a395d5df1b81724ae55
#
_cell.length_a   1.000
_cell.length_b   1.000
_cell.length_c   1.000
_cell.angle_alpha   90.00
_cell.angle_beta   90.00
_cell.angle_gamma   90.00
#
_symmetry.space_group_name_H-M   'P 1'
#
loop_
_entity.id
_entity.type
_entity.pdbx_description
1 polymer ?
#
loop_
_entity_poly.entity_id
_entity_poly.type
_entity_poly.pdbx_seq_one_letter_code
_entity_poly.pdbx_strand_id
1 'polypeptide(L)'
;MEILNNWISGINDILWSYVLIIMLLGCAFRFTFKTRFVQFRMFREMIRVLGDSANKAHEGEKHISSFQAFAVSLASRVGTGNLAGVATAVAVGGPGAVFWMWIIALLGSASAFVESTLAQLYKRKGKESFIGGPAYYMRYGLGLNWMGILFAILISVTFGFAFNSVQSNTICAAMQGSFGFDPRIVGAVLTVLTLAIIFGGIQRIAKVSSVIVPVMALGYVALASGIVLFNITELPAVIKLIVSSAFGWEQAAGGTIGAALMQGIKRGLFSNEAGMGSAPNVAATASVTHPVKQGLIQTLGVFTDTLLICTCTAFIILFSGAPLDGSVNGVQLTQHALTLEVGKAGGIFVAVAIFLFAFSSIIGNYYYGEANIRFITPKKSVLYIYRLLVGGMVMFGALASLELAWSLADITMAFMTICNLVAISLLSKQAFLLLHDYIVQKRSGIKSPVFDKNKLPELKDKAECW
;
A
#
# COMPACT_ATOMS: atom_id res chain seq x y z
N MET A 1 -1.48 -16.27 26.99
CA MET A 1 -1.74 -15.08 26.15
C MET A 1 -0.70 -14.00 26.41
N GLU A 2 -0.46 -13.56 27.65
CA GLU A 2 0.56 -12.53 27.98
C GLU A 2 1.98 -12.86 27.51
N ILE A 3 2.45 -14.09 27.72
CA ILE A 3 3.78 -14.51 27.25
C ILE A 3 3.90 -14.39 25.73
N LEU A 4 2.90 -14.79 24.99
CA LEU A 4 2.88 -14.68 23.53
C LEU A 4 2.88 -13.21 23.08
N ASN A 5 2.07 -12.37 23.71
CA ASN A 5 2.05 -10.93 23.43
C ASN A 5 3.39 -10.25 23.72
N ASN A 6 4.06 -10.62 24.82
CA ASN A 6 5.38 -10.08 25.16
C ASN A 6 6.45 -10.49 24.14
N TRP A 7 6.44 -11.74 23.66
CA TRP A 7 7.35 -12.18 22.60
C TRP A 7 7.07 -11.44 21.28
N ILE A 8 5.81 -11.31 20.91
CA ILE A 8 5.37 -10.58 19.70
C ILE A 8 5.81 -9.12 19.76
N SER A 9 5.59 -8.45 20.90
CA SER A 9 6.01 -7.06 21.12
C SER A 9 7.53 -6.91 21.05
N GLY A 10 8.29 -7.76 21.74
CA GLY A 10 9.75 -7.70 21.74
C GLY A 10 10.37 -7.91 20.35
N ILE A 11 9.83 -8.83 19.56
CA ILE A 11 10.26 -9.02 18.15
C ILE A 11 9.91 -7.80 17.31
N ASN A 12 8.70 -7.26 17.45
CA ASN A 12 8.29 -6.05 16.77
C ASN A 12 9.22 -4.87 17.07
N ASP A 13 9.57 -4.67 18.35
CA ASP A 13 10.41 -3.55 18.77
C ASP A 13 11.81 -3.63 18.12
N ILE A 14 12.43 -4.81 18.12
CA ILE A 14 13.74 -4.99 17.46
C ILE A 14 13.64 -4.77 15.96
N LEU A 15 12.65 -5.36 15.30
CA LEU A 15 12.51 -5.26 13.85
C LEU A 15 12.26 -3.82 13.39
N TRP A 16 11.37 -3.11 14.08
CA TRP A 16 10.95 -1.77 13.69
C TRP A 16 11.86 -0.65 14.20
N SER A 17 12.51 -0.83 15.37
CA SER A 17 13.40 0.22 15.90
C SER A 17 14.74 0.28 15.16
N TYR A 18 15.24 -0.85 14.65
CA TYR A 18 16.60 -0.92 14.09
C TYR A 18 16.63 -1.48 12.68
N VAL A 19 16.16 -2.71 12.47
CA VAL A 19 16.40 -3.44 11.22
C VAL A 19 15.69 -2.78 10.04
N LEU A 20 14.38 -2.60 10.16
CA LEU A 20 13.56 -2.09 9.06
C LEU A 20 13.81 -0.62 8.76
N ILE A 21 13.94 0.23 9.78
CA ILE A 21 14.19 1.66 9.56
C ILE A 21 15.50 1.84 8.78
N ILE A 22 16.57 1.16 9.19
CA ILE A 22 17.87 1.26 8.52
C ILE A 22 17.78 0.73 7.08
N MET A 23 17.14 -0.43 6.88
CA MET A 23 17.00 -1.02 5.55
C MET A 23 16.12 -0.18 4.62
N LEU A 24 14.96 0.28 5.11
CA LEU A 24 14.03 1.11 4.32
C LEU A 24 14.69 2.43 3.91
N LEU A 25 15.24 3.17 4.86
CA LEU A 25 15.89 4.44 4.58
C LEU A 25 17.14 4.25 3.72
N GLY A 26 17.96 3.26 4.02
CA GLY A 26 19.18 2.96 3.24
C GLY A 26 18.84 2.61 1.78
N CYS A 27 17.86 1.75 1.54
CA CYS A 27 17.39 1.44 0.19
C CYS A 27 16.77 2.66 -0.49
N ALA A 28 15.89 3.39 0.20
CA ALA A 28 15.20 4.55 -0.32
C ALA A 28 16.19 5.67 -0.72
N PHE A 29 17.18 5.98 0.10
CA PHE A 29 18.26 6.91 -0.24
C PHE A 29 19.06 6.41 -1.44
N ARG A 30 19.55 5.17 -1.39
CA ARG A 30 20.32 4.59 -2.50
C ARG A 30 19.58 4.67 -3.83
N PHE A 31 18.29 4.28 -3.84
CA PHE A 31 17.50 4.29 -5.06
C PHE A 31 17.16 5.70 -5.52
N THR A 32 16.83 6.61 -4.62
CA THR A 32 16.60 8.02 -4.93
C THR A 32 17.81 8.66 -5.62
N PHE A 33 19.03 8.49 -5.06
CA PHE A 33 20.23 9.04 -5.65
C PHE A 33 20.62 8.36 -6.96
N LYS A 34 20.56 7.03 -7.05
CA LYS A 34 20.93 6.27 -8.26
C LYS A 34 19.95 6.51 -9.41
N THR A 35 18.68 6.74 -9.14
CA THR A 35 17.68 7.11 -10.16
C THR A 35 17.66 8.62 -10.46
N ARG A 36 18.53 9.41 -9.79
CA ARG A 36 18.56 10.87 -9.87
C ARG A 36 17.19 11.49 -9.57
N PHE A 37 16.62 11.11 -8.44
CA PHE A 37 15.34 11.62 -7.96
C PHE A 37 14.19 11.38 -8.95
N VAL A 38 14.05 10.17 -9.46
CA VAL A 38 13.03 9.79 -10.46
C VAL A 38 11.61 10.20 -10.03
N GLN A 39 11.31 10.07 -8.74
CA GLN A 39 10.01 10.36 -8.16
C GLN A 39 9.60 11.84 -8.31
N PHE A 40 10.54 12.76 -8.34
CA PHE A 40 10.27 14.19 -8.57
C PHE A 40 10.43 14.56 -10.04
N ARG A 41 11.54 14.16 -10.64
CA ARG A 41 11.91 14.54 -12.00
C ARG A 41 10.94 14.02 -13.06
N MET A 42 10.34 12.83 -12.84
CA MET A 42 9.45 12.19 -13.78
C MET A 42 7.97 12.33 -13.42
N PHE A 43 7.61 13.23 -12.49
CA PHE A 43 6.23 13.37 -12.00
C PHE A 43 5.22 13.66 -13.13
N ARG A 44 5.54 14.59 -14.03
CA ARG A 44 4.69 14.87 -15.21
C ARG A 44 4.53 13.66 -16.11
N GLU A 45 5.59 12.86 -16.24
CA GLU A 45 5.56 11.63 -17.04
C GLU A 45 4.69 10.55 -16.38
N MET A 46 4.67 10.45 -15.04
CA MET A 46 3.78 9.54 -14.30
C MET A 46 2.31 9.82 -14.65
N ILE A 47 1.90 11.08 -14.57
CA ILE A 47 0.54 11.52 -14.90
C ILE A 47 0.23 11.23 -16.37
N ARG A 48 1.17 11.53 -17.28
CA ARG A 48 0.99 11.29 -18.73
C ARG A 48 0.80 9.78 -19.01
N VAL A 49 1.66 8.93 -18.45
CA VAL A 49 1.61 7.47 -18.68
C VAL A 49 0.31 6.88 -18.13
N LEU A 50 -0.19 7.37 -17.00
CA LEU A 50 -1.49 6.95 -16.44
C LEU A 50 -2.64 7.36 -17.38
N GLY A 51 -2.65 8.60 -17.88
CA GLY A 51 -3.66 9.11 -18.81
C GLY A 51 -3.66 8.39 -20.16
N ASP A 52 -2.48 8.14 -20.74
CA ASP A 52 -2.34 7.41 -22.02
C ASP A 52 -2.92 5.98 -21.94
N SER A 53 -2.87 5.36 -20.76
CA SER A 53 -3.36 3.99 -20.58
C SER A 53 -4.88 3.90 -20.39
N ALA A 54 -5.50 4.97 -19.91
CA ALA A 54 -6.95 5.04 -19.77
C ALA A 54 -7.65 5.12 -21.15
N ASN A 55 -6.95 5.68 -22.15
CA ASN A 55 -7.49 5.91 -23.51
C ASN A 55 -7.20 4.77 -24.51
N LYS A 56 -6.32 3.82 -24.16
CA LYS A 56 -5.92 2.72 -25.04
C LYS A 56 -6.26 1.36 -24.44
N ALA A 57 -7.54 1.08 -24.26
CA ALA A 57 -7.98 -0.31 -24.21
C ALA A 57 -7.71 -0.90 -25.61
N HIS A 58 -6.72 -1.76 -25.75
CA HIS A 58 -6.52 -2.50 -26.98
C HIS A 58 -7.78 -3.36 -27.21
N GLU A 59 -8.56 -2.98 -28.22
CA GLU A 59 -9.69 -3.75 -28.68
C GLU A 59 -9.21 -5.16 -29.06
N GLY A 60 -9.70 -6.15 -28.33
CA GLY A 60 -9.55 -7.55 -28.68
C GLY A 60 -8.65 -8.43 -27.81
N GLU A 61 -7.78 -7.91 -26.96
CA GLU A 61 -6.95 -8.73 -26.05
C GLU A 61 -7.42 -8.61 -24.58
N LYS A 62 -7.57 -9.76 -23.91
CA LYS A 62 -7.93 -9.87 -22.49
C LYS A 62 -6.78 -9.45 -21.56
N HIS A 63 -6.14 -8.31 -21.82
CA HIS A 63 -5.02 -7.81 -21.04
C HIS A 63 -5.46 -6.73 -20.06
N ILE A 64 -4.87 -6.76 -18.84
CA ILE A 64 -5.09 -5.73 -17.82
C ILE A 64 -4.38 -4.44 -18.28
N SER A 65 -5.11 -3.33 -18.33
CA SER A 65 -4.53 -2.02 -18.65
C SER A 65 -3.68 -1.50 -17.49
N SER A 66 -2.80 -0.54 -17.78
CA SER A 66 -2.02 0.12 -16.72
C SER A 66 -2.89 0.84 -15.69
N PHE A 67 -4.02 1.42 -16.12
CA PHE A 67 -4.98 2.04 -15.22
C PHE A 67 -5.67 1.02 -14.31
N GLN A 68 -6.07 -0.12 -14.84
CA GLN A 68 -6.66 -1.21 -14.04
C GLN A 68 -5.66 -1.75 -13.02
N ALA A 69 -4.40 -1.97 -13.42
CA ALA A 69 -3.34 -2.38 -12.51
C ALA A 69 -3.07 -1.33 -11.42
N PHE A 70 -3.08 -0.05 -11.78
CA PHE A 70 -3.00 1.06 -10.83
C PHE A 70 -4.16 1.05 -9.84
N ALA A 71 -5.40 0.92 -10.33
CA ALA A 71 -6.60 0.90 -9.51
C ALA A 71 -6.62 -0.28 -8.52
N VAL A 72 -6.19 -1.48 -8.94
CA VAL A 72 -6.07 -2.65 -8.03
C VAL A 72 -5.00 -2.42 -6.98
N SER A 73 -3.84 -1.87 -7.36
CA SER A 73 -2.78 -1.59 -6.40
C SER A 73 -3.16 -0.46 -5.44
N LEU A 74 -3.89 0.54 -5.93
CA LEU A 74 -4.42 1.62 -5.09
C LEU A 74 -5.54 1.11 -4.18
N ALA A 75 -6.36 0.14 -4.63
CA ALA A 75 -7.37 -0.52 -3.81
C ALA A 75 -6.79 -1.23 -2.59
N SER A 76 -5.63 -1.88 -2.73
CA SER A 76 -4.93 -2.51 -1.60
C SER A 76 -4.40 -1.46 -0.62
N ARG A 77 -3.77 -0.42 -1.13
CA ARG A 77 -3.14 0.66 -0.35
C ARG A 77 -4.16 1.52 0.39
N VAL A 78 -5.17 2.04 -0.35
CA VAL A 78 -6.17 2.95 0.20
C VAL A 78 -7.22 2.17 0.98
N GLY A 79 -6.99 2.06 2.27
CA GLY A 79 -7.79 1.27 3.18
C GLY A 79 -7.73 1.76 4.62
N THR A 80 -7.65 0.82 5.53
CA THR A 80 -7.48 1.09 6.97
C THR A 80 -6.25 1.95 7.27
N GLY A 81 -5.15 1.79 6.50
CA GLY A 81 -3.92 2.56 6.68
C GLY A 81 -4.13 4.05 6.63
N ASN A 82 -4.95 4.52 5.70
CA ASN A 82 -5.19 5.95 5.47
C ASN A 82 -6.07 6.62 6.53
N LEU A 83 -7.00 5.89 7.13
CA LEU A 83 -7.91 6.43 8.12
C LEU A 83 -7.49 6.04 9.54
N ALA A 84 -7.53 4.75 9.87
CA ALA A 84 -7.18 4.26 11.19
C ALA A 84 -5.66 4.25 11.45
N GLY A 85 -4.85 3.95 10.42
CA GLY A 85 -3.38 3.95 10.53
C GLY A 85 -2.82 5.35 10.81
N VAL A 86 -3.30 6.37 10.09
CA VAL A 86 -2.94 7.78 10.33
C VAL A 86 -3.39 8.21 11.72
N ALA A 87 -4.62 7.89 12.11
CA ALA A 87 -5.15 8.20 13.44
C ALA A 87 -4.29 7.55 14.55
N THR A 88 -3.92 6.28 14.38
CA THR A 88 -3.00 5.59 15.31
C THR A 88 -1.62 6.25 15.34
N ALA A 89 -1.08 6.64 14.18
CA ALA A 89 0.21 7.33 14.11
C ALA A 89 0.19 8.64 14.89
N VAL A 90 -0.87 9.43 14.74
CA VAL A 90 -1.03 10.72 15.44
C VAL A 90 -1.31 10.51 16.92
N ALA A 91 -2.16 9.54 17.31
CA ALA A 91 -2.48 9.27 18.71
C ALA A 91 -1.29 8.75 19.52
N VAL A 92 -0.44 7.89 18.93
CA VAL A 92 0.68 7.24 19.62
C VAL A 92 2.01 7.97 19.40
N GLY A 93 2.24 8.46 18.18
CA GLY A 93 3.46 9.14 17.79
C GLY A 93 3.38 10.68 17.85
N GLY A 94 2.19 11.22 18.13
CA GLY A 94 1.94 12.66 18.06
C GLY A 94 1.86 13.19 16.62
N PRO A 95 1.56 14.50 16.45
CA PRO A 95 1.47 15.16 15.15
C PRO A 95 2.71 14.99 14.26
N GLY A 96 3.90 14.88 14.87
CA GLY A 96 5.18 14.68 14.19
C GLY A 96 5.27 13.37 13.38
N ALA A 97 4.45 12.38 13.70
CA ALA A 97 4.40 11.12 12.93
C ALA A 97 3.98 11.38 11.46
N VAL A 98 3.14 12.39 11.22
CA VAL A 98 2.71 12.78 9.85
C VAL A 98 3.90 13.23 9.01
N PHE A 99 4.82 14.01 9.57
CA PHE A 99 6.05 14.42 8.90
C PHE A 99 6.87 13.20 8.44
N TRP A 100 7.05 12.22 9.32
CA TRP A 100 7.80 11.02 8.98
C TRP A 100 7.06 10.11 7.98
N MET A 101 5.72 10.11 7.98
CA MET A 101 4.95 9.48 6.91
C MET A 101 5.23 10.14 5.56
N TRP A 102 5.31 11.46 5.48
CA TRP A 102 5.67 12.17 4.25
C TRP A 102 7.07 11.83 3.78
N ILE A 103 8.05 11.83 4.70
CA ILE A 103 9.44 11.51 4.37
C ILE A 103 9.57 10.08 3.81
N ILE A 104 8.95 9.09 4.48
CA ILE A 104 9.03 7.70 4.00
C ILE A 104 8.29 7.51 2.67
N ALA A 105 7.21 8.24 2.40
CA ALA A 105 6.54 8.21 1.12
C ALA A 105 7.39 8.84 -0.01
N LEU A 106 7.97 10.01 0.25
CA LEU A 106 8.82 10.71 -0.73
C LEU A 106 10.08 9.89 -1.08
N LEU A 107 10.75 9.32 -0.09
CA LEU A 107 11.96 8.52 -0.31
C LEU A 107 11.62 7.09 -0.76
N GLY A 108 10.65 6.45 -0.11
CA GLY A 108 10.23 5.07 -0.39
C GLY A 108 9.63 4.88 -1.78
N SER A 109 9.07 5.95 -2.36
CA SER A 109 8.54 5.92 -3.73
C SER A 109 9.58 5.51 -4.80
N ALA A 110 10.89 5.77 -4.55
CA ALA A 110 11.96 5.25 -5.38
C ALA A 110 12.12 3.71 -5.27
N SER A 111 11.82 3.14 -4.10
CA SER A 111 11.76 1.68 -3.93
C SER A 111 10.59 1.08 -4.70
N ALA A 112 9.41 1.72 -4.65
CA ALA A 112 8.23 1.32 -5.43
C ALA A 112 8.51 1.37 -6.94
N PHE A 113 9.28 2.37 -7.41
CA PHE A 113 9.75 2.45 -8.79
C PHE A 113 10.60 1.24 -9.17
N VAL A 114 11.62 0.92 -8.36
CA VAL A 114 12.56 -0.17 -8.63
C VAL A 114 11.86 -1.51 -8.64
N GLU A 115 11.09 -1.84 -7.59
CA GLU A 115 10.41 -3.13 -7.47
C GLU A 115 9.39 -3.38 -8.59
N SER A 116 8.63 -2.35 -8.97
CA SER A 116 7.61 -2.48 -10.01
C SER A 116 8.20 -2.53 -11.42
N THR A 117 9.32 -1.85 -11.65
CA THR A 117 10.09 -1.97 -12.90
C THR A 117 10.68 -3.38 -13.03
N LEU A 118 11.25 -3.94 -11.97
CA LEU A 118 11.74 -5.32 -11.94
C LEU A 118 10.62 -6.34 -12.15
N ALA A 119 9.46 -6.14 -11.52
CA ALA A 119 8.32 -7.04 -11.70
C ALA A 119 7.85 -7.09 -13.16
N GLN A 120 7.85 -5.97 -13.84
CA GLN A 120 7.55 -5.91 -15.27
C GLN A 120 8.64 -6.58 -16.13
N LEU A 121 9.92 -6.37 -15.81
CA LEU A 121 11.01 -7.00 -16.53
C LEU A 121 10.91 -8.55 -16.48
N TYR A 122 10.61 -9.09 -15.30
CA TYR A 122 10.56 -10.53 -15.03
C TYR A 122 9.17 -11.15 -15.14
N LYS A 123 8.19 -10.44 -15.70
CA LYS A 123 6.84 -10.99 -15.91
C LYS A 123 6.86 -12.19 -16.84
N ARG A 124 5.89 -13.08 -16.66
CA ARG A 124 5.68 -14.29 -17.44
C ARG A 124 4.30 -14.31 -18.07
N LYS A 125 4.12 -15.10 -19.12
CA LYS A 125 2.80 -15.30 -19.71
C LYS A 125 1.94 -16.16 -18.77
N GLY A 126 0.80 -15.66 -18.36
CA GLY A 126 -0.22 -16.42 -17.64
C GLY A 126 -1.35 -16.86 -18.58
N LYS A 127 -2.36 -17.55 -18.02
CA LYS A 127 -3.53 -18.01 -18.80
C LYS A 127 -4.47 -16.87 -19.20
N GLU A 128 -4.66 -15.89 -18.33
CA GLU A 128 -5.65 -14.80 -18.52
C GLU A 128 -4.98 -13.42 -18.61
N SER A 129 -3.79 -13.27 -18.04
CA SER A 129 -3.00 -12.05 -18.02
C SER A 129 -1.53 -12.37 -17.81
N PHE A 130 -0.65 -11.38 -17.87
CA PHE A 130 0.71 -11.55 -17.38
C PHE A 130 0.70 -11.81 -15.87
N ILE A 131 1.70 -12.54 -15.40
CA ILE A 131 1.95 -12.86 -13.99
C ILE A 131 3.38 -12.45 -13.64
N GLY A 132 3.62 -12.07 -12.40
CA GLY A 132 4.94 -11.65 -11.96
C GLY A 132 4.90 -11.16 -10.51
N GLY A 133 5.93 -10.41 -10.12
CA GLY A 133 6.11 -9.89 -8.78
C GLY A 133 7.42 -10.35 -8.15
N PRO A 134 7.63 -10.12 -6.83
CA PRO A 134 8.88 -10.41 -6.16
C PRO A 134 9.33 -11.87 -6.26
N ALA A 135 8.42 -12.81 -6.06
CA ALA A 135 8.75 -14.24 -6.18
C ALA A 135 9.37 -14.57 -7.54
N TYR A 136 8.91 -13.92 -8.61
CA TYR A 136 9.40 -14.13 -9.97
C TYR A 136 10.78 -13.51 -10.17
N TYR A 137 11.03 -12.27 -9.74
CA TYR A 137 12.37 -11.70 -9.90
C TYR A 137 13.40 -12.30 -8.94
N MET A 138 13.00 -12.82 -7.78
CA MET A 138 13.88 -13.62 -6.93
C MET A 138 14.27 -14.94 -7.61
N ARG A 139 13.31 -15.63 -8.22
CA ARG A 139 13.56 -16.89 -8.93
C ARG A 139 14.36 -16.68 -10.21
N TYR A 140 13.94 -15.80 -11.09
CA TYR A 140 14.51 -15.64 -12.44
C TYR A 140 15.59 -14.56 -12.53
N GLY A 141 15.59 -13.60 -11.63
CA GLY A 141 16.59 -12.53 -11.57
C GLY A 141 17.80 -12.90 -10.75
N LEU A 142 17.58 -13.43 -9.54
CA LEU A 142 18.65 -13.87 -8.64
C LEU A 142 19.00 -15.36 -8.79
N GLY A 143 18.16 -16.16 -9.41
CA GLY A 143 18.33 -17.63 -9.45
C GLY A 143 17.98 -18.32 -8.12
N LEU A 144 17.39 -17.60 -7.15
CA LEU A 144 17.12 -18.07 -5.79
C LEU A 144 15.65 -18.52 -5.64
N ASN A 145 15.35 -19.75 -6.09
CA ASN A 145 13.99 -20.28 -6.01
C ASN A 145 13.45 -20.35 -4.57
N TRP A 146 14.31 -20.69 -3.59
CA TRP A 146 13.92 -20.77 -2.18
C TRP A 146 13.45 -19.42 -1.64
N MET A 147 14.14 -18.34 -2.04
CA MET A 147 13.78 -16.97 -1.63
C MET A 147 12.44 -16.54 -2.24
N GLY A 148 12.20 -16.92 -3.51
CA GLY A 148 10.90 -16.70 -4.16
C GLY A 148 9.75 -17.42 -3.45
N ILE A 149 9.96 -18.68 -3.03
CA ILE A 149 8.97 -19.46 -2.26
C ILE A 149 8.76 -18.84 -0.89
N LEU A 150 9.84 -18.47 -0.17
CA LEU A 150 9.75 -17.80 1.12
C LEU A 150 8.93 -16.51 1.00
N PHE A 151 9.24 -15.65 0.04
CA PHE A 151 8.48 -14.41 -0.19
C PHE A 151 7.01 -14.71 -0.51
N ALA A 152 6.73 -15.71 -1.35
CA ALA A 152 5.36 -16.08 -1.70
C ALA A 152 4.54 -16.56 -0.48
N ILE A 153 5.16 -17.26 0.46
CA ILE A 153 4.52 -17.62 1.74
C ILE A 153 4.28 -16.36 2.58
N LEU A 154 5.32 -15.53 2.76
CA LEU A 154 5.24 -14.32 3.58
C LEU A 154 4.14 -13.36 3.08
N ILE A 155 4.06 -13.08 1.78
CA ILE A 155 3.02 -12.19 1.25
C ILE A 155 1.63 -12.81 1.36
N SER A 156 1.48 -14.13 1.16
CA SER A 156 0.20 -14.82 1.31
C SER A 156 -0.33 -14.74 2.75
N VAL A 157 0.56 -14.86 3.74
CA VAL A 157 0.22 -14.72 5.17
C VAL A 157 -0.04 -13.26 5.51
N THR A 158 0.83 -12.34 5.09
CA THR A 158 0.70 -10.90 5.41
C THR A 158 -0.59 -10.33 4.84
N PHE A 159 -0.78 -10.43 3.53
CA PHE A 159 -1.91 -9.80 2.86
C PHE A 159 -3.20 -10.61 2.96
N GLY A 160 -3.11 -11.93 2.75
CA GLY A 160 -4.29 -12.79 2.82
C GLY A 160 -4.87 -12.96 4.22
N PHE A 161 -4.04 -12.88 5.26
CA PHE A 161 -4.48 -13.13 6.62
C PHE A 161 -4.37 -11.89 7.50
N ALA A 162 -3.15 -11.43 7.81
CA ALA A 162 -2.96 -10.39 8.81
C ALA A 162 -3.57 -9.03 8.38
N PHE A 163 -3.28 -8.56 7.16
CA PHE A 163 -3.83 -7.30 6.67
C PHE A 163 -5.34 -7.36 6.50
N ASN A 164 -5.88 -8.47 6.01
CA ASN A 164 -7.34 -8.64 5.91
C ASN A 164 -8.03 -8.65 7.26
N SER A 165 -7.37 -9.17 8.31
CA SER A 165 -7.87 -9.08 9.68
C SER A 165 -7.94 -7.63 10.17
N VAL A 166 -6.90 -6.81 9.89
CA VAL A 166 -6.92 -5.37 10.23
C VAL A 166 -8.03 -4.63 9.50
N GLN A 167 -8.22 -4.91 8.19
CA GLN A 167 -9.29 -4.27 7.42
C GLN A 167 -10.68 -4.60 8.01
N SER A 168 -10.93 -5.88 8.27
CA SER A 168 -12.20 -6.33 8.84
C SER A 168 -12.45 -5.77 10.24
N ASN A 169 -11.44 -5.80 11.12
CA ASN A 169 -11.49 -5.21 12.45
C ASN A 169 -11.91 -3.75 12.42
N THR A 170 -11.27 -2.96 11.56
CA THR A 170 -11.55 -1.53 11.43
C THR A 170 -12.95 -1.25 10.89
N ILE A 171 -13.42 -2.03 9.90
CA ILE A 171 -14.81 -1.91 9.42
C ILE A 171 -15.80 -2.17 10.54
N CYS A 172 -15.60 -3.26 11.30
CA CYS A 172 -16.50 -3.63 12.40
C CYS A 172 -16.51 -2.57 13.50
N ALA A 173 -15.34 -2.03 13.89
CA ALA A 173 -15.23 -0.96 14.86
C ALA A 173 -15.95 0.32 14.41
N ALA A 174 -15.81 0.70 13.14
CA ALA A 174 -16.48 1.88 12.58
C ALA A 174 -18.01 1.70 12.50
N MET A 175 -18.47 0.52 12.10
CA MET A 175 -19.91 0.21 12.02
C MET A 175 -20.55 0.14 13.42
N GLN A 176 -19.84 -0.40 14.39
CA GLN A 176 -20.28 -0.40 15.78
C GLN A 176 -20.35 1.01 16.34
N GLY A 177 -19.32 1.85 16.11
CA GLY A 177 -19.27 3.23 16.60
C GLY A 177 -20.37 4.14 16.03
N SER A 178 -20.69 4.01 14.73
CA SER A 178 -21.68 4.88 14.08
C SER A 178 -23.11 4.37 14.12
N PHE A 179 -23.32 3.04 14.07
CA PHE A 179 -24.64 2.43 13.92
C PHE A 179 -25.01 1.45 15.04
N GLY A 180 -24.09 1.13 15.96
CA GLY A 180 -24.30 0.16 17.02
C GLY A 180 -24.41 -1.30 16.53
N PHE A 181 -23.95 -1.61 15.32
CA PHE A 181 -24.02 -2.95 14.76
C PHE A 181 -23.10 -3.92 15.49
N ASP A 182 -23.58 -5.15 15.73
CA ASP A 182 -22.77 -6.21 16.33
C ASP A 182 -21.63 -6.62 15.37
N PRO A 183 -20.36 -6.59 15.82
CA PRO A 183 -19.21 -6.99 15.02
C PRO A 183 -19.31 -8.40 14.44
N ARG A 184 -20.03 -9.32 15.12
CA ARG A 184 -20.26 -10.69 14.65
C ARG A 184 -21.09 -10.72 13.37
N ILE A 185 -22.15 -9.90 13.32
CA ILE A 185 -23.03 -9.80 12.17
C ILE A 185 -22.29 -9.11 11.01
N VAL A 186 -21.62 -7.99 11.29
CA VAL A 186 -20.84 -7.26 10.29
C VAL A 186 -19.75 -8.17 9.71
N GLY A 187 -18.99 -8.89 10.57
CA GLY A 187 -17.96 -9.82 10.15
C GLY A 187 -18.47 -10.98 9.30
N ALA A 188 -19.64 -11.54 9.63
CA ALA A 188 -20.28 -12.59 8.83
C ALA A 188 -20.68 -12.06 7.43
N VAL A 189 -21.29 -10.88 7.36
CA VAL A 189 -21.65 -10.24 6.09
C VAL A 189 -20.39 -9.95 5.25
N LEU A 190 -19.35 -9.38 5.85
CA LEU A 190 -18.06 -9.12 5.18
C LEU A 190 -17.45 -10.40 4.63
N THR A 191 -17.47 -11.48 5.41
CA THR A 191 -16.92 -12.79 5.00
C THR A 191 -17.66 -13.31 3.76
N VAL A 192 -19.00 -13.29 3.78
CA VAL A 192 -19.82 -13.73 2.64
C VAL A 192 -19.57 -12.87 1.40
N LEU A 193 -19.55 -11.55 1.55
CA LEU A 193 -19.28 -10.61 0.45
C LEU A 193 -17.87 -10.82 -0.13
N THR A 194 -16.88 -11.00 0.74
CA THR A 194 -15.49 -11.27 0.33
C THR A 194 -15.43 -12.55 -0.48
N LEU A 195 -15.95 -13.66 0.04
CA LEU A 195 -15.97 -14.94 -0.67
C LEU A 195 -16.69 -14.84 -2.00
N ALA A 196 -17.85 -14.17 -2.07
CA ALA A 196 -18.61 -13.99 -3.31
C ALA A 196 -17.80 -13.28 -4.42
N ILE A 197 -16.92 -12.32 -4.05
CA ILE A 197 -16.11 -11.57 -5.03
C ILE A 197 -14.84 -12.33 -5.41
N ILE A 198 -14.10 -12.88 -4.44
CA ILE A 198 -12.81 -13.51 -4.70
C ILE A 198 -12.91 -14.78 -5.55
N PHE A 199 -14.07 -15.43 -5.57
CA PHE A 199 -14.31 -16.55 -6.48
C PHE A 199 -14.42 -16.11 -7.96
N GLY A 200 -14.57 -14.81 -8.26
CA GLY A 200 -14.65 -14.26 -9.62
C GLY A 200 -13.31 -13.97 -10.31
N GLY A 201 -12.17 -14.12 -9.62
CA GLY A 201 -10.82 -13.93 -10.18
C GLY A 201 -10.41 -12.47 -10.43
N ILE A 202 -9.18 -12.28 -10.97
CA ILE A 202 -8.52 -10.96 -11.11
C ILE A 202 -9.31 -9.96 -11.98
N GLN A 203 -9.98 -10.43 -13.03
CA GLN A 203 -10.73 -9.52 -13.91
C GLN A 203 -11.91 -8.87 -13.18
N ARG A 204 -12.63 -9.65 -12.33
CA ARG A 204 -13.70 -9.12 -11.48
C ARG A 204 -13.17 -8.15 -10.43
N ILE A 205 -12.06 -8.50 -9.79
CA ILE A 205 -11.36 -7.64 -8.84
C ILE A 205 -10.97 -6.32 -9.50
N ALA A 206 -10.31 -6.36 -10.65
CA ALA A 206 -9.89 -5.17 -11.39
C ALA A 206 -11.08 -4.29 -11.80
N LYS A 207 -12.19 -4.88 -12.25
CA LYS A 207 -13.40 -4.14 -12.62
C LYS A 207 -14.03 -3.44 -11.41
N VAL A 208 -14.15 -4.12 -10.29
CA VAL A 208 -14.72 -3.56 -9.04
C VAL A 208 -13.82 -2.43 -8.53
N SER A 209 -12.50 -2.66 -8.42
CA SER A 209 -11.55 -1.66 -7.92
C SER A 209 -11.46 -0.43 -8.82
N SER A 210 -11.53 -0.58 -10.15
CA SER A 210 -11.46 0.55 -11.09
C SER A 210 -12.64 1.53 -11.00
N VAL A 211 -13.74 1.12 -10.38
CA VAL A 211 -14.92 1.98 -10.15
C VAL A 211 -14.93 2.51 -8.72
N ILE A 212 -14.81 1.61 -7.74
CA ILE A 212 -14.96 1.97 -6.32
C ILE A 212 -13.86 2.94 -5.88
N VAL A 213 -12.60 2.64 -6.19
CA VAL A 213 -11.45 3.39 -5.65
C VAL A 213 -11.41 4.85 -6.08
N PRO A 214 -11.55 5.22 -7.37
CA PRO A 214 -11.57 6.62 -7.77
C PRO A 214 -12.72 7.41 -7.16
N VAL A 215 -13.92 6.84 -7.10
CA VAL A 215 -15.11 7.50 -6.54
C VAL A 215 -14.91 7.81 -5.07
N MET A 216 -14.42 6.84 -4.31
CA MET A 216 -14.16 7.01 -2.88
C MET A 216 -13.03 8.00 -2.60
N ALA A 217 -11.91 7.86 -3.31
CA ALA A 217 -10.76 8.74 -3.13
C ALA A 217 -11.14 10.20 -3.44
N LEU A 218 -11.85 10.45 -4.53
CA LEU A 218 -12.32 11.79 -4.89
C LEU A 218 -13.31 12.34 -3.86
N GLY A 219 -14.26 11.56 -3.39
CA GLY A 219 -15.21 11.97 -2.36
C GLY A 219 -14.53 12.33 -1.03
N TYR A 220 -13.56 11.51 -0.62
CA TYR A 220 -12.80 11.75 0.61
C TYR A 220 -11.90 12.99 0.50
N VAL A 221 -11.18 13.13 -0.60
CA VAL A 221 -10.33 14.31 -0.87
C VAL A 221 -11.17 15.58 -0.98
N ALA A 222 -12.35 15.53 -1.61
CA ALA A 222 -13.25 16.67 -1.71
C ALA A 222 -13.72 17.14 -0.32
N LEU A 223 -14.14 16.21 0.55
CA LEU A 223 -14.53 16.53 1.91
C LEU A 223 -13.37 17.15 2.71
N ALA A 224 -12.21 16.50 2.68
CA ALA A 224 -11.02 16.98 3.38
C ALA A 224 -10.58 18.37 2.88
N SER A 225 -10.63 18.58 1.56
CA SER A 225 -10.35 19.89 0.96
C SER A 225 -11.33 20.97 1.44
N GLY A 226 -12.61 20.62 1.59
CA GLY A 226 -13.60 21.50 2.19
C GLY A 226 -13.20 21.93 3.61
N ILE A 227 -12.84 20.96 4.48
CA ILE A 227 -12.40 21.21 5.86
C ILE A 227 -11.14 22.09 5.88
N VAL A 228 -10.15 21.80 5.03
CA VAL A 228 -8.93 22.62 4.92
C VAL A 228 -9.25 24.05 4.49
N LEU A 229 -10.18 24.24 3.54
CA LEU A 229 -10.58 25.57 3.09
C LEU A 229 -11.33 26.34 4.19
N PHE A 230 -12.17 25.68 4.98
CA PHE A 230 -12.83 26.31 6.12
C PHE A 230 -11.85 26.71 7.22
N ASN A 231 -10.80 25.93 7.45
CA ASN A 231 -9.77 26.13 8.46
C ASN A 231 -8.45 26.70 7.87
N ILE A 232 -8.53 27.40 6.74
CA ILE A 232 -7.32 27.82 5.99
C ILE A 232 -6.39 28.73 6.79
N THR A 233 -6.92 29.50 7.73
CA THR A 233 -6.17 30.37 8.62
C THR A 233 -5.34 29.61 9.65
N GLU A 234 -5.76 28.40 10.01
CA GLU A 234 -5.07 27.52 10.96
C GLU A 234 -4.04 26.62 10.29
N LEU A 235 -4.10 26.48 8.96
CA LEU A 235 -3.21 25.59 8.21
C LEU A 235 -1.72 25.83 8.48
N PRO A 236 -1.21 27.09 8.53
CA PRO A 236 0.20 27.35 8.87
C PRO A 236 0.56 26.87 10.29
N ALA A 237 -0.34 26.99 11.25
CA ALA A 237 -0.14 26.54 12.63
C ALA A 237 -0.07 25.02 12.71
N VAL A 238 -0.97 24.31 12.00
CA VAL A 238 -0.97 22.84 11.92
C VAL A 238 0.30 22.31 11.23
N ILE A 239 0.74 22.93 10.15
CA ILE A 239 2.00 22.53 9.48
C ILE A 239 3.19 22.77 10.43
N LYS A 240 3.24 23.91 11.12
CA LYS A 240 4.26 24.18 12.14
C LYS A 240 4.24 23.12 13.24
N LEU A 241 3.05 22.77 13.75
CA LEU A 241 2.87 21.72 14.77
C LEU A 241 3.41 20.36 14.29
N ILE A 242 3.09 19.95 13.06
CA ILE A 242 3.60 18.70 12.47
C ILE A 242 5.14 18.71 12.43
N VAL A 243 5.73 19.80 11.93
CA VAL A 243 7.19 19.88 11.79
C VAL A 243 7.88 20.01 13.16
N SER A 244 7.42 20.89 14.05
CA SER A 244 8.03 21.06 15.37
C SER A 244 7.95 19.80 16.23
N SER A 245 6.83 19.08 16.19
CA SER A 245 6.64 17.82 16.91
C SER A 245 7.52 16.70 16.34
N ALA A 246 7.83 16.69 15.05
CA ALA A 246 8.69 15.70 14.43
C ALA A 246 10.13 15.75 14.95
N PHE A 247 10.59 16.93 15.39
CA PHE A 247 11.94 17.18 15.91
C PHE A 247 11.97 17.46 17.41
N GLY A 248 10.85 17.34 18.11
CA GLY A 248 10.77 17.53 19.56
C GLY A 248 10.95 18.99 20.04
N TRP A 249 10.79 19.97 19.14
CA TRP A 249 10.96 21.39 19.49
C TRP A 249 9.78 21.93 20.33
N GLU A 250 8.63 21.29 20.25
CA GLU A 250 7.49 21.51 21.14
C GLU A 250 7.10 20.13 21.69
N GLN A 251 6.97 20.03 23.01
CA GLN A 251 6.43 18.81 23.64
C GLN A 251 4.93 18.78 23.35
N ALA A 252 4.58 18.29 22.16
CA ALA A 252 3.18 18.00 21.85
C ALA A 252 2.75 16.79 22.66
N ALA A 253 1.56 16.86 23.24
CA ALA A 253 0.98 15.78 24.01
C ALA A 253 1.12 14.43 23.26
N GLY A 254 1.77 13.48 23.88
CA GLY A 254 1.70 12.06 23.50
C GLY A 254 2.88 11.41 22.81
N GLY A 255 3.94 12.10 22.32
CA GLY A 255 4.98 11.40 21.60
C GLY A 255 6.42 11.91 21.79
N THR A 256 7.36 10.98 21.98
CA THR A 256 8.80 11.26 21.83
C THR A 256 9.17 11.30 20.35
N ILE A 257 10.30 11.95 19.99
CA ILE A 257 10.86 11.94 18.61
C ILE A 257 10.95 10.51 18.07
N GLY A 258 11.38 9.56 18.90
CA GLY A 258 11.48 8.14 18.53
C GLY A 258 10.12 7.52 18.21
N ALA A 259 9.09 7.83 19.00
CA ALA A 259 7.73 7.35 18.76
C ALA A 259 7.16 7.95 17.47
N ALA A 260 7.34 9.26 17.24
CA ALA A 260 6.92 9.93 16.02
C ALA A 260 7.57 9.31 14.76
N LEU A 261 8.89 9.11 14.79
CA LEU A 261 9.65 8.47 13.72
C LEU A 261 9.16 7.04 13.47
N MET A 262 9.10 6.23 14.52
CA MET A 262 8.72 4.82 14.42
C MET A 262 7.29 4.66 13.91
N GLN A 263 6.32 5.38 14.50
CA GLN A 263 4.92 5.31 14.07
C GLN A 263 4.73 5.88 12.67
N GLY A 264 5.39 6.98 12.34
CA GLY A 264 5.33 7.57 11.01
C GLY A 264 5.83 6.62 9.92
N ILE A 265 6.98 5.96 10.13
CA ILE A 265 7.52 4.98 9.18
C ILE A 265 6.65 3.73 9.13
N LYS A 266 6.23 3.19 10.28
CA LYS A 266 5.44 1.97 10.39
C LYS A 266 4.07 2.10 9.74
N ARG A 267 3.32 3.14 10.07
CA ARG A 267 1.99 3.40 9.51
C ARG A 267 2.08 3.93 8.07
N GLY A 268 3.11 4.72 7.75
CA GLY A 268 3.39 5.13 6.37
C GLY A 268 3.64 3.94 5.46
N LEU A 269 4.50 3.00 5.86
CA LEU A 269 4.78 1.79 5.09
C LEU A 269 3.54 0.91 4.94
N PHE A 270 2.77 0.71 6.02
CA PHE A 270 1.51 -0.04 5.99
C PHE A 270 0.53 0.52 4.95
N SER A 271 0.46 1.86 4.82
CA SER A 271 -0.42 2.54 3.88
C SER A 271 0.11 2.48 2.45
N ASN A 272 1.35 2.93 2.21
CA ASN A 272 1.85 3.12 0.84
C ASN A 272 2.51 1.89 0.21
N GLU A 273 2.82 0.86 1.00
CA GLU A 273 3.40 -0.42 0.58
C GLU A 273 4.75 -0.30 -0.17
N ALA A 274 5.45 0.82 -0.11
CA ALA A 274 6.65 1.08 -0.90
C ALA A 274 7.86 0.27 -0.43
N GLY A 275 8.34 -0.64 -1.26
CA GLY A 275 9.45 -1.54 -0.93
C GLY A 275 9.03 -2.83 -0.22
N MET A 276 7.72 -3.03 0.01
CA MET A 276 7.20 -4.27 0.59
C MET A 276 7.13 -5.42 -0.43
N GLY A 277 7.05 -5.10 -1.71
CA GLY A 277 6.90 -6.11 -2.76
C GLY A 277 5.46 -6.53 -3.04
N SER A 278 4.46 -5.85 -2.53
CA SER A 278 3.04 -6.16 -2.74
C SER A 278 2.55 -5.66 -4.09
N ALA A 279 2.61 -4.36 -4.34
CA ALA A 279 2.19 -3.72 -5.57
C ALA A 279 2.84 -4.29 -6.86
N PRO A 280 4.11 -4.76 -6.86
CA PRO A 280 4.71 -5.44 -7.99
C PRO A 280 3.93 -6.63 -8.55
N ASN A 281 3.16 -7.35 -7.72
CA ASN A 281 2.34 -8.47 -8.18
C ASN A 281 1.26 -8.06 -9.17
N VAL A 282 0.65 -6.91 -8.95
CA VAL A 282 -0.33 -6.31 -9.87
C VAL A 282 0.36 -5.52 -10.98
N ALA A 283 1.42 -4.79 -10.67
CA ALA A 283 2.18 -4.06 -11.68
C ALA A 283 2.64 -4.97 -12.84
N ALA A 284 3.03 -6.21 -12.54
CA ALA A 284 3.45 -7.19 -13.53
C ALA A 284 2.33 -7.62 -14.50
N THR A 285 1.07 -7.54 -14.09
CA THR A 285 -0.07 -7.97 -14.93
C THR A 285 -0.37 -7.01 -16.08
N ALA A 286 0.11 -5.77 -15.99
CA ALA A 286 -0.19 -4.74 -16.96
C ALA A 286 0.51 -4.97 -18.30
N SER A 287 -0.23 -4.73 -19.39
CA SER A 287 0.33 -4.64 -20.74
C SER A 287 0.89 -3.25 -20.97
N VAL A 288 2.20 -3.14 -21.08
CA VAL A 288 2.92 -1.87 -21.32
C VAL A 288 4.03 -2.08 -22.34
N THR A 289 4.43 -1.01 -23.01
CA THR A 289 5.50 -1.06 -24.03
C THR A 289 6.91 -0.96 -23.43
N HIS A 290 7.04 -0.59 -22.15
CA HIS A 290 8.32 -0.47 -21.46
C HIS A 290 8.16 -0.71 -19.95
N PRO A 291 9.03 -1.49 -19.28
CA PRO A 291 8.94 -1.81 -17.86
C PRO A 291 8.85 -0.58 -16.95
N VAL A 292 9.58 0.46 -17.26
CA VAL A 292 9.64 1.73 -16.50
C VAL A 292 8.26 2.38 -16.35
N LYS A 293 7.34 2.18 -17.29
CA LYS A 293 5.99 2.78 -17.20
C LYS A 293 5.25 2.34 -15.95
N GLN A 294 5.34 1.05 -15.57
CA GLN A 294 4.73 0.59 -14.33
C GLN A 294 5.49 1.06 -13.08
N GLY A 295 6.82 1.16 -13.15
CA GLY A 295 7.59 1.79 -12.08
C GLY A 295 7.11 3.22 -11.79
N LEU A 296 6.91 4.03 -12.83
CA LEU A 296 6.40 5.40 -12.71
C LEU A 296 4.96 5.45 -12.16
N ILE A 297 4.08 4.58 -12.64
CA ILE A 297 2.68 4.52 -12.18
C ILE A 297 2.59 4.11 -10.70
N GLN A 298 3.38 3.14 -10.26
CA GLN A 298 3.36 2.70 -8.87
C GLN A 298 3.99 3.72 -7.92
N THR A 299 4.96 4.52 -8.40
CA THR A 299 5.46 5.70 -7.68
C THR A 299 4.36 6.73 -7.47
N LEU A 300 3.56 7.02 -8.50
CA LEU A 300 2.40 7.92 -8.37
C LEU A 300 1.38 7.37 -7.37
N GLY A 301 1.20 6.05 -7.29
CA GLY A 301 0.35 5.39 -6.31
C GLY A 301 0.76 5.69 -4.87
N VAL A 302 2.07 5.67 -4.56
CA VAL A 302 2.60 6.05 -3.24
C VAL A 302 2.27 7.50 -2.90
N PHE A 303 2.41 8.42 -3.87
CA PHE A 303 2.07 9.83 -3.66
C PHE A 303 0.58 10.03 -3.43
N THR A 304 -0.26 9.40 -4.24
CA THR A 304 -1.72 9.49 -4.09
C THR A 304 -2.18 8.96 -2.74
N ASP A 305 -1.62 7.83 -2.30
CA ASP A 305 -1.96 7.23 -1.02
C ASP A 305 -1.55 8.12 0.16
N THR A 306 -0.26 8.40 0.28
CA THR A 306 0.27 9.00 1.52
C THR A 306 0.29 10.52 1.49
N LEU A 307 0.81 11.15 0.41
CA LEU A 307 0.89 12.60 0.37
C LEU A 307 -0.47 13.26 0.15
N LEU A 308 -1.43 12.56 -0.42
CA LEU A 308 -2.77 13.10 -0.61
C LEU A 308 -3.73 12.54 0.45
N ILE A 309 -4.06 11.24 0.41
CA ILE A 309 -5.17 10.69 1.23
C ILE A 309 -4.81 10.64 2.72
N CYS A 310 -3.60 10.18 3.10
CA CYS A 310 -3.20 10.20 4.52
C CYS A 310 -3.08 11.63 5.07
N THR A 311 -2.63 12.58 4.26
CA THR A 311 -2.57 13.99 4.65
C THR A 311 -3.96 14.57 4.89
N CYS A 312 -4.96 14.20 4.07
CA CYS A 312 -6.36 14.57 4.32
C CYS A 312 -6.81 14.11 5.71
N THR A 313 -6.56 12.87 6.08
CA THR A 313 -6.93 12.34 7.41
C THR A 313 -6.18 13.05 8.53
N ALA A 314 -4.88 13.27 8.36
CA ALA A 314 -4.07 13.98 9.35
C ALA A 314 -4.61 15.41 9.60
N PHE A 315 -4.96 16.14 8.55
CA PHE A 315 -5.53 17.48 8.69
C PHE A 315 -6.91 17.47 9.33
N ILE A 316 -7.79 16.53 8.95
CA ILE A 316 -9.10 16.37 9.61
C ILE A 316 -8.92 16.19 11.12
N ILE A 317 -7.99 15.33 11.55
CA ILE A 317 -7.74 15.06 12.96
C ILE A 317 -7.14 16.29 13.66
N LEU A 318 -6.17 16.95 13.05
CA LEU A 318 -5.44 18.05 13.68
C LEU A 318 -6.22 19.37 13.72
N PHE A 319 -7.12 19.63 12.76
CA PHE A 319 -8.02 20.79 12.80
C PHE A 319 -9.15 20.61 13.83
N SER A 320 -9.64 19.38 14.00
CA SER A 320 -10.80 19.12 14.86
C SER A 320 -10.60 19.41 16.35
N GLY A 321 -9.34 19.52 16.80
CA GLY A 321 -9.01 19.63 18.22
C GLY A 321 -9.33 18.35 19.03
N ALA A 322 -9.54 17.20 18.36
CA ALA A 322 -9.77 15.93 19.04
C ALA A 322 -8.62 15.59 20.00
N PRO A 323 -8.90 15.02 21.19
CA PRO A 323 -7.86 14.67 22.15
C PRO A 323 -6.92 13.61 21.61
N LEU A 324 -5.61 13.83 21.72
CA LEU A 324 -4.54 12.94 21.27
C LEU A 324 -3.86 12.23 22.45
N ASP A 325 -4.62 12.01 23.52
CA ASP A 325 -4.15 11.40 24.78
C ASP A 325 -4.22 9.85 24.79
N GLY A 326 -4.60 9.27 23.66
CA GLY A 326 -4.75 7.82 23.52
C GLY A 326 -6.09 7.26 24.02
N SER A 327 -6.98 8.10 24.56
CA SER A 327 -8.32 7.69 25.03
C SER A 327 -9.19 7.17 23.88
N VAL A 328 -8.99 7.72 22.68
CA VAL A 328 -9.62 7.28 21.42
C VAL A 328 -8.53 7.00 20.40
N ASN A 329 -8.61 5.86 19.70
CA ASN A 329 -7.57 5.43 18.77
C ASN A 329 -8.16 4.79 17.49
N GLY A 330 -7.31 4.62 16.48
CA GLY A 330 -7.70 3.99 15.22
C GLY A 330 -8.82 4.77 14.51
N VAL A 331 -9.73 4.05 13.87
CA VAL A 331 -10.82 4.67 13.09
C VAL A 331 -11.77 5.50 13.93
N GLN A 332 -11.92 5.17 15.21
CA GLN A 332 -12.79 5.92 16.13
C GLN A 332 -12.30 7.34 16.34
N LEU A 333 -10.98 7.59 16.36
CA LEU A 333 -10.44 8.94 16.41
C LEU A 333 -10.79 9.74 15.15
N THR A 334 -10.67 9.13 13.96
CA THR A 334 -11.09 9.79 12.71
C THR A 334 -12.58 10.09 12.68
N GLN A 335 -13.43 9.17 13.19
CA GLN A 335 -14.87 9.38 13.31
C GLN A 335 -15.20 10.52 14.28
N HIS A 336 -14.52 10.54 15.42
CA HIS A 336 -14.68 11.60 16.42
C HIS A 336 -14.25 12.96 15.87
N ALA A 337 -13.07 13.02 15.26
CA ALA A 337 -12.55 14.23 14.63
C ALA A 337 -13.52 14.80 13.58
N LEU A 338 -14.00 13.96 12.68
CA LEU A 338 -14.93 14.42 11.64
C LEU A 338 -16.31 14.77 12.21
N THR A 339 -16.72 14.14 13.32
CA THR A 339 -17.96 14.51 14.03
C THR A 339 -17.85 15.89 14.66
N LEU A 340 -16.69 16.27 15.16
CA LEU A 340 -16.45 17.63 15.69
C LEU A 340 -16.51 18.68 14.58
N GLU A 341 -15.98 18.39 13.39
CA GLU A 341 -15.92 19.30 12.24
C GLU A 341 -17.29 19.52 11.55
N VAL A 342 -18.02 18.43 11.28
CA VAL A 342 -19.22 18.45 10.43
C VAL A 342 -20.47 17.82 11.07
N GLY A 343 -20.42 17.58 12.39
CA GLY A 343 -21.50 16.98 13.15
C GLY A 343 -21.65 15.46 12.92
N LYS A 344 -22.77 14.88 13.38
CA LYS A 344 -23.04 13.43 13.33
C LYS A 344 -22.88 12.81 11.94
N ALA A 345 -23.14 13.57 10.87
CA ALA A 345 -22.96 13.11 9.50
C ALA A 345 -21.51 12.75 9.19
N GLY A 346 -20.53 13.39 9.87
CA GLY A 346 -19.12 13.08 9.72
C GLY A 346 -18.75 11.67 10.16
N GLY A 347 -19.23 11.23 11.33
CA GLY A 347 -18.99 9.88 11.82
C GLY A 347 -19.61 8.81 10.89
N ILE A 348 -20.80 9.05 10.37
CA ILE A 348 -21.48 8.18 9.39
C ILE A 348 -20.67 8.14 8.09
N PHE A 349 -20.21 9.28 7.59
CA PHE A 349 -19.38 9.35 6.39
C PHE A 349 -18.10 8.52 6.54
N VAL A 350 -17.39 8.63 7.69
CA VAL A 350 -16.20 7.81 7.94
C VAL A 350 -16.54 6.32 7.96
N ALA A 351 -17.67 5.92 8.56
CA ALA A 351 -18.07 4.51 8.59
C ALA A 351 -18.34 3.96 7.18
N VAL A 352 -18.99 4.73 6.32
CA VAL A 352 -19.22 4.36 4.92
C VAL A 352 -17.92 4.38 4.13
N ALA A 353 -17.08 5.41 4.31
CA ALA A 353 -15.80 5.53 3.63
C ALA A 353 -14.87 4.36 3.98
N ILE A 354 -14.72 4.04 5.29
CA ILE A 354 -13.86 2.93 5.70
C ILE A 354 -14.41 1.57 5.25
N PHE A 355 -15.73 1.39 5.22
CA PHE A 355 -16.32 0.19 4.65
C PHE A 355 -15.87 -0.01 3.20
N LEU A 356 -16.01 1.01 2.37
CA LEU A 356 -15.63 0.94 0.95
C LEU A 356 -14.11 0.79 0.77
N PHE A 357 -13.31 1.59 1.47
CA PHE A 357 -11.84 1.55 1.39
C PHE A 357 -11.29 0.21 1.88
N ALA A 358 -11.62 -0.18 3.09
CA ALA A 358 -11.07 -1.41 3.67
C ALA A 358 -11.63 -2.67 2.97
N PHE A 359 -12.87 -2.65 2.50
CA PHE A 359 -13.41 -3.76 1.72
C PHE A 359 -12.71 -3.90 0.36
N SER A 360 -12.43 -2.79 -0.32
CA SER A 360 -11.62 -2.85 -1.55
C SER A 360 -10.20 -3.37 -1.29
N SER A 361 -9.62 -3.02 -0.12
CA SER A 361 -8.31 -3.53 0.30
C SER A 361 -8.34 -5.03 0.58
N ILE A 362 -9.39 -5.57 1.23
CA ILE A 362 -9.55 -7.02 1.44
C ILE A 362 -9.46 -7.76 0.10
N ILE A 363 -10.11 -7.23 -0.92
CA ILE A 363 -10.15 -7.85 -2.25
C ILE A 363 -8.79 -7.73 -2.96
N GLY A 364 -8.13 -6.57 -2.87
CA GLY A 364 -6.79 -6.34 -3.43
C GLY A 364 -5.72 -7.19 -2.75
N ASN A 365 -5.76 -7.26 -1.43
CA ASN A 365 -4.87 -8.07 -0.59
C ASN A 365 -4.99 -9.56 -0.91
N TYR A 366 -6.23 -10.05 -1.07
CA TYR A 366 -6.45 -11.42 -1.50
C TYR A 366 -5.76 -11.72 -2.82
N TYR A 367 -5.82 -10.80 -3.81
CA TYR A 367 -5.17 -11.01 -5.09
C TYR A 367 -3.66 -11.19 -4.96
N TYR A 368 -3.00 -10.41 -4.11
CA TYR A 368 -1.56 -10.57 -3.86
C TYR A 368 -1.22 -11.97 -3.33
N GLY A 369 -2.01 -12.45 -2.39
CA GLY A 369 -1.86 -13.81 -1.88
C GLY A 369 -2.17 -14.88 -2.94
N GLU A 370 -3.28 -14.76 -3.67
CA GLU A 370 -3.62 -15.71 -4.76
C GLU A 370 -2.50 -15.83 -5.79
N ALA A 371 -1.93 -14.69 -6.25
CA ALA A 371 -0.86 -14.68 -7.23
C ALA A 371 0.37 -15.47 -6.75
N ASN A 372 0.67 -15.37 -5.45
CA ASN A 372 1.81 -16.06 -4.85
C ASN A 372 1.51 -17.51 -4.49
N ILE A 373 0.29 -17.88 -4.11
CA ILE A 373 -0.12 -19.29 -3.99
C ILE A 373 -0.01 -19.98 -5.35
N ARG A 374 -0.41 -19.32 -6.46
CA ARG A 374 -0.27 -19.85 -7.82
C ARG A 374 1.20 -19.98 -8.26
N PHE A 375 2.11 -19.16 -7.74
CA PHE A 375 3.56 -19.30 -7.94
C PHE A 375 4.10 -20.57 -7.26
N ILE A 376 3.64 -20.88 -6.05
CA ILE A 376 4.07 -22.07 -5.29
C ILE A 376 3.50 -23.35 -5.93
N THR A 377 2.20 -23.35 -6.27
CA THR A 377 1.52 -24.55 -6.78
C THR A 377 0.39 -24.21 -7.75
N PRO A 378 0.27 -24.98 -8.86
CA PRO A 378 -0.84 -24.83 -9.79
C PRO A 378 -2.13 -25.53 -9.33
N LYS A 379 -2.12 -26.25 -8.20
CA LYS A 379 -3.26 -27.05 -7.73
C LYS A 379 -4.43 -26.17 -7.32
N LYS A 380 -5.58 -26.36 -7.97
CA LYS A 380 -6.82 -25.61 -7.66
C LYS A 380 -7.32 -25.84 -6.24
N SER A 381 -7.15 -27.05 -5.69
CA SER A 381 -7.55 -27.40 -4.32
C SER A 381 -6.86 -26.52 -3.27
N VAL A 382 -5.56 -26.26 -3.43
CA VAL A 382 -4.81 -25.36 -2.52
C VAL A 382 -5.35 -23.95 -2.59
N LEU A 383 -5.70 -23.46 -3.79
CA LEU A 383 -6.30 -22.14 -3.95
C LEU A 383 -7.69 -22.06 -3.30
N TYR A 384 -8.52 -23.11 -3.40
CA TYR A 384 -9.82 -23.14 -2.70
C TYR A 384 -9.67 -23.11 -1.19
N ILE A 385 -8.73 -23.89 -0.64
CA ILE A 385 -8.42 -23.86 0.80
C ILE A 385 -7.95 -22.45 1.20
N TYR A 386 -7.05 -21.84 0.44
CA TYR A 386 -6.58 -20.48 0.70
C TYR A 386 -7.73 -19.46 0.73
N ARG A 387 -8.68 -19.53 -0.21
CA ARG A 387 -9.88 -18.67 -0.24
C ARG A 387 -10.72 -18.79 1.02
N LEU A 388 -10.95 -20.02 1.47
CA LEU A 388 -11.70 -20.29 2.71
C LEU A 388 -10.95 -19.76 3.94
N LEU A 389 -9.63 -19.94 3.99
CA LEU A 389 -8.80 -19.39 5.07
C LEU A 389 -8.83 -17.86 5.10
N VAL A 390 -8.78 -17.20 3.93
CA VAL A 390 -8.94 -15.74 3.84
C VAL A 390 -10.30 -15.30 4.41
N GLY A 391 -11.39 -15.98 4.04
CA GLY A 391 -12.72 -15.73 4.63
C GLY A 391 -12.71 -15.91 6.15
N GLY A 392 -12.08 -16.98 6.64
CA GLY A 392 -11.91 -17.23 8.08
C GLY A 392 -11.13 -16.12 8.79
N MET A 393 -10.08 -15.56 8.14
CA MET A 393 -9.30 -14.46 8.70
C MET A 393 -10.04 -13.12 8.66
N VAL A 394 -10.95 -12.90 7.71
CA VAL A 394 -11.88 -11.76 7.74
C VAL A 394 -12.81 -11.86 8.96
N MET A 395 -13.37 -13.04 9.22
CA MET A 395 -14.20 -13.26 10.41
C MET A 395 -13.39 -13.17 11.71
N PHE A 396 -12.17 -13.71 11.75
CA PHE A 396 -11.26 -13.57 12.87
C PHE A 396 -10.98 -12.09 13.18
N GLY A 397 -10.65 -11.28 12.16
CA GLY A 397 -10.39 -9.85 12.32
C GLY A 397 -11.57 -9.08 12.91
N ALA A 398 -12.80 -9.43 12.52
CA ALA A 398 -14.02 -8.83 13.08
C ALA A 398 -14.16 -9.04 14.60
N LEU A 399 -13.61 -10.13 15.13
CA LEU A 399 -13.70 -10.53 16.55
C LEU A 399 -12.43 -10.25 17.35
N ALA A 400 -11.29 -10.04 16.69
CA ALA A 400 -10.01 -9.80 17.31
C ALA A 400 -9.94 -8.41 17.96
N SER A 401 -9.04 -8.25 18.96
CA SER A 401 -8.69 -6.93 19.47
C SER A 401 -7.90 -6.14 18.42
N LEU A 402 -8.03 -4.81 18.47
CA LEU A 402 -7.27 -3.90 17.61
C LEU A 402 -5.76 -4.14 17.69
N GLU A 403 -5.25 -4.29 18.92
CA GLU A 403 -3.85 -4.53 19.20
C GLU A 403 -3.33 -5.83 18.57
N LEU A 404 -4.06 -6.93 18.71
CA LEU A 404 -3.68 -8.22 18.12
C LEU A 404 -3.64 -8.17 16.60
N ALA A 405 -4.66 -7.57 15.98
CA ALA A 405 -4.73 -7.46 14.53
C ALA A 405 -3.55 -6.64 13.97
N TRP A 406 -3.24 -5.50 14.57
CA TRP A 406 -2.11 -4.66 14.17
C TRP A 406 -0.75 -5.31 14.45
N SER A 407 -0.58 -5.99 15.59
CA SER A 407 0.67 -6.66 15.93
C SER A 407 1.01 -7.79 14.96
N LEU A 408 0.01 -8.58 14.54
CA LEU A 408 0.18 -9.61 13.51
C LEU A 408 0.55 -9.00 12.15
N ALA A 409 -0.11 -7.91 11.77
CA ALA A 409 0.20 -7.20 10.54
C ALA A 409 1.63 -6.65 10.54
N ASP A 410 2.04 -6.02 11.62
CA ASP A 410 3.37 -5.41 11.77
C ASP A 410 4.50 -6.44 11.65
N ILE A 411 4.40 -7.61 12.33
CA ILE A 411 5.41 -8.67 12.25
C ILE A 411 5.50 -9.27 10.85
N THR A 412 4.37 -9.65 10.28
CA THR A 412 4.36 -10.32 8.98
C THR A 412 4.83 -9.38 7.87
N MET A 413 4.43 -8.10 7.94
CA MET A 413 4.91 -7.02 7.07
C MET A 413 6.42 -6.85 7.18
N ALA A 414 6.98 -6.91 8.39
CA ALA A 414 8.41 -6.74 8.62
C ALA A 414 9.24 -7.79 7.88
N PHE A 415 8.94 -9.06 8.08
CA PHE A 415 9.67 -10.16 7.43
C PHE A 415 9.55 -10.11 5.90
N MET A 416 8.35 -9.83 5.39
CA MET A 416 8.11 -9.71 3.95
C MET A 416 8.93 -8.57 3.36
N THR A 417 8.93 -7.41 4.01
CA THR A 417 9.66 -6.21 3.57
C THR A 417 11.17 -6.47 3.55
N ILE A 418 11.75 -7.07 4.58
CA ILE A 418 13.17 -7.43 4.63
C ILE A 418 13.54 -8.30 3.44
N CYS A 419 12.77 -9.37 3.20
CA CYS A 419 13.00 -10.29 2.09
C CYS A 419 13.00 -9.54 0.74
N ASN A 420 12.04 -8.63 0.53
CA ASN A 420 11.94 -7.87 -0.70
C ASN A 420 13.06 -6.83 -0.86
N LEU A 421 13.38 -6.06 0.19
CA LEU A 421 14.43 -5.03 0.14
C LEU A 421 15.80 -5.62 -0.20
N VAL A 422 16.12 -6.81 0.31
CA VAL A 422 17.34 -7.53 -0.07
C VAL A 422 17.31 -7.84 -1.57
N ALA A 423 16.23 -8.43 -2.07
CA ALA A 423 16.12 -8.80 -3.48
C ALA A 423 16.22 -7.60 -4.43
N ILE A 424 15.47 -6.52 -4.17
CA ILE A 424 15.49 -5.34 -5.04
C ILE A 424 16.83 -4.58 -4.94
N SER A 425 17.52 -4.64 -3.80
CA SER A 425 18.86 -4.06 -3.68
C SER A 425 19.86 -4.76 -4.57
N LEU A 426 19.83 -6.09 -4.63
CA LEU A 426 20.71 -6.90 -5.49
C LEU A 426 20.39 -6.71 -6.98
N LEU A 427 19.09 -6.58 -7.34
CA LEU A 427 18.64 -6.45 -8.72
C LEU A 427 18.55 -5.00 -9.22
N SER A 428 18.76 -4.00 -8.36
CA SER A 428 18.50 -2.59 -8.66
C SER A 428 19.22 -2.06 -9.89
N LYS A 429 20.44 -2.56 -10.20
CA LYS A 429 21.21 -2.17 -11.40
C LYS A 429 20.38 -2.34 -12.69
N GLN A 430 19.56 -3.37 -12.77
CA GLN A 430 18.72 -3.64 -13.95
C GLN A 430 17.61 -2.59 -14.10
N ALA A 431 16.98 -2.19 -13.00
CA ALA A 431 15.99 -1.11 -13.01
C ALA A 431 16.62 0.23 -13.43
N PHE A 432 17.88 0.48 -13.03
CA PHE A 432 18.59 1.70 -13.42
C PHE A 432 18.97 1.70 -14.90
N LEU A 433 19.35 0.56 -15.47
CA LEU A 433 19.60 0.40 -16.91
C LEU A 433 18.34 0.65 -17.72
N LEU A 434 17.20 0.08 -17.30
CA LEU A 434 15.90 0.32 -17.94
C LEU A 434 15.47 1.78 -17.87
N LEU A 435 15.69 2.44 -16.72
CA LEU A 435 15.41 3.86 -16.59
C LEU A 435 16.29 4.70 -17.52
N HIS A 436 17.55 4.33 -17.66
CA HIS A 436 18.46 5.01 -18.59
C HIS A 436 17.97 4.90 -20.04
N ASP A 437 17.66 3.69 -20.50
CA ASP A 437 17.09 3.45 -21.83
C ASP A 437 15.82 4.28 -22.07
N TYR A 438 14.88 4.26 -21.12
CA TYR A 438 13.66 5.04 -21.18
C TYR A 438 13.92 6.55 -21.37
N ILE A 439 14.87 7.09 -20.59
CA ILE A 439 15.22 8.52 -20.65
C ILE A 439 15.90 8.88 -21.97
N VAL A 440 16.78 8.01 -22.49
CA VAL A 440 17.45 8.23 -23.78
C VAL A 440 16.40 8.32 -24.89
N GLN A 441 15.46 7.37 -24.94
CA GLN A 441 14.35 7.39 -25.91
C GLN A 441 13.49 8.66 -25.78
N LYS A 442 13.20 9.09 -24.56
CA LYS A 442 12.45 10.36 -24.33
C LYS A 442 13.19 11.58 -24.82
N ARG A 443 14.51 11.65 -24.61
CA ARG A 443 15.37 12.75 -25.08
C ARG A 443 15.49 12.78 -26.59
N SER A 444 15.40 11.62 -27.25
CA SER A 444 15.34 11.51 -28.72
C SER A 444 13.96 11.84 -29.32
N GLY A 445 13.02 12.39 -28.52
CA GLY A 445 11.70 12.82 -28.98
C GLY A 445 10.65 11.72 -29.04
N ILE A 446 10.96 10.48 -28.63
CA ILE A 446 10.01 9.37 -28.63
C ILE A 446 8.97 9.59 -27.52
N LYS A 447 7.73 9.87 -27.90
CA LYS A 447 6.65 10.13 -26.94
C LYS A 447 6.33 8.90 -26.07
N SER A 448 6.34 7.69 -26.64
CA SER A 448 6.04 6.44 -25.94
C SER A 448 7.18 5.45 -26.13
N PRO A 449 8.20 5.44 -25.25
CA PRO A 449 9.32 4.50 -25.31
C PRO A 449 8.89 3.05 -25.37
N VAL A 450 9.64 2.26 -26.13
CA VAL A 450 9.42 0.81 -26.29
C VAL A 450 10.70 0.09 -25.86
N PHE A 451 10.56 -0.88 -25.01
CA PHE A 451 11.68 -1.71 -24.58
C PHE A 451 11.99 -2.79 -25.62
N ASP A 452 13.25 -2.82 -26.06
CA ASP A 452 13.78 -3.86 -26.95
C ASP A 452 14.93 -4.58 -26.20
N LYS A 453 14.70 -5.83 -25.84
CA LYS A 453 15.68 -6.64 -25.12
C LYS A 453 16.98 -6.87 -25.90
N ASN A 454 16.97 -6.74 -27.24
CA ASN A 454 18.17 -6.92 -28.05
C ASN A 454 19.13 -5.74 -27.93
N LYS A 455 18.66 -4.58 -27.50
CA LYS A 455 19.48 -3.39 -27.21
C LYS A 455 20.17 -3.43 -25.85
N LEU A 456 19.72 -4.34 -24.97
CA LEU A 456 20.30 -4.53 -23.63
C LEU A 456 20.69 -6.01 -23.45
N PRO A 457 21.85 -6.44 -23.97
CA PRO A 457 22.28 -7.83 -23.93
C PRO A 457 22.28 -8.46 -22.54
N GLU A 458 22.59 -7.65 -21.50
CA GLU A 458 22.58 -8.08 -20.09
C GLU A 458 21.19 -8.56 -19.61
N LEU A 459 20.11 -8.16 -20.30
CA LEU A 459 18.72 -8.45 -19.93
C LEU A 459 18.02 -9.40 -20.91
N LYS A 460 18.66 -9.74 -22.03
CA LYS A 460 18.05 -10.50 -23.14
C LYS A 460 17.44 -11.83 -22.69
N ASP A 461 18.20 -12.62 -21.94
CA ASP A 461 17.76 -13.95 -21.50
C ASP A 461 16.80 -13.92 -20.29
N LYS A 462 16.64 -12.75 -19.67
CA LYS A 462 15.84 -12.54 -18.47
C LYS A 462 14.44 -12.03 -18.78
N ALA A 463 14.28 -11.38 -19.94
CA ALA A 463 13.06 -10.65 -20.35
C ALA A 463 12.18 -11.52 -21.30
N GLU A 464 11.54 -12.57 -20.76
CA GLU A 464 10.76 -13.54 -21.57
C GLU A 464 9.63 -12.89 -22.37
N CYS A 465 8.91 -11.95 -21.78
CA CYS A 465 7.73 -11.32 -22.38
C CYS A 465 8.02 -10.03 -23.16
N TRP A 466 9.30 -9.77 -23.50
CA TRP A 466 9.75 -8.55 -24.18
C TRP A 466 10.48 -8.85 -25.48
#